data_eba74df24812cdff102a84e6fbb62e00
#
_entry.id   eba74df24812cdff102a84e6fbb62e00
#
_cell.length_a   1.000
_cell.length_b   1.000
_cell.length_c   1.000
_cell.angle_alpha   90.00
_cell.angle_beta   90.00
_cell.angle_gamma   90.00
#
_symmetry.space_group_name_H-M   'P 1'
#
loop_
_entity.id
_entity.type
_entity.pdbx_description
1 polymer ?
#
loop_
_entity_poly.entity_id
_entity_poly.type
_entity_poly.pdbx_seq_one_letter_code
_entity_poly.pdbx_strand_id
1 'polypeptide(L)'
;MKTKRTELRIGLPSKGRLFDGSLDFLAKAGLSVYKPNPRQYEATIPALPGVLVLFQRVGDIVVSVEEGSVDFGITGWDTYRERTYNSSRSMPLLKNLGFGSCTLQVIVPESIREVRTLSDLAVYRNNLARPLRAATKFPNLTRRFLDENGLTDTKIIEAEGTLEVAPAIGYADFIIDLVSTGTTLRDNHLRMLEDGEMLRSEACLIANRAALKERPEVMALARTLLEFMEAHLRASTTVSVFANIRGESPETIADLIFEQDVIGGLQGPTISPVINREEGDWFAAHIIVQRKDLYAAIRELRSIGGSGVVVTPVTYIFEEEPVSYKNLLEQLEE
;
A
#
# COMPACT_ATOMS: atom_id res chain seq x y z
N MET A 1 2.48 -24.56 -30.75
CA MET A 1 1.38 -23.79 -30.16
C MET A 1 1.47 -23.98 -28.64
N LYS A 2 1.77 -22.93 -27.86
CA LYS A 2 1.63 -23.02 -26.40
C LYS A 2 0.16 -23.19 -26.10
N THR A 3 -0.26 -24.25 -25.45
CA THR A 3 -1.63 -24.45 -24.94
C THR A 3 -1.99 -23.23 -24.09
N LYS A 4 -3.06 -22.55 -24.48
CA LYS A 4 -3.56 -21.35 -23.77
C LYS A 4 -3.92 -21.79 -22.34
N ARG A 5 -3.20 -21.29 -21.32
CA ARG A 5 -3.44 -21.60 -19.92
C ARG A 5 -4.84 -21.11 -19.53
N THR A 6 -5.64 -21.98 -18.96
CA THR A 6 -7.00 -21.66 -18.48
C THR A 6 -7.04 -21.33 -16.99
N GLU A 7 -6.05 -21.79 -16.22
CA GLU A 7 -5.96 -21.56 -14.79
C GLU A 7 -5.61 -20.09 -14.45
N LEU A 8 -6.30 -19.53 -13.47
CA LEU A 8 -6.03 -18.19 -12.93
C LEU A 8 -5.00 -18.26 -11.82
N ARG A 9 -4.01 -17.38 -11.81
CA ARG A 9 -2.87 -17.43 -10.88
C ARG A 9 -2.60 -16.10 -10.23
N ILE A 10 -2.36 -16.14 -8.91
CA ILE A 10 -1.95 -14.98 -8.10
C ILE A 10 -0.60 -15.30 -7.44
N GLY A 11 0.41 -14.45 -7.67
CA GLY A 11 1.70 -14.52 -6.98
C GLY A 11 1.65 -13.78 -5.64
N LEU A 12 2.07 -14.45 -4.56
CA LEU A 12 2.22 -13.84 -3.24
C LEU A 12 3.66 -13.98 -2.74
N PRO A 13 4.15 -13.05 -1.90
CA PRO A 13 5.46 -13.17 -1.27
C PRO A 13 5.59 -14.47 -0.48
N SER A 14 6.75 -15.14 -0.58
CA SER A 14 6.98 -16.44 0.09
C SER A 14 7.58 -16.31 1.49
N LYS A 15 8.07 -15.12 1.88
CA LYS A 15 8.72 -14.86 3.16
C LYS A 15 8.80 -13.37 3.48
N GLY A 16 9.11 -13.08 4.74
CA GLY A 16 9.37 -11.73 5.23
C GLY A 16 8.08 -10.93 5.45
N ARG A 17 8.26 -9.66 5.74
CA ARG A 17 7.19 -8.74 6.16
C ARG A 17 6.03 -8.63 5.15
N LEU A 18 6.33 -8.69 3.85
CA LEU A 18 5.30 -8.67 2.82
C LEU A 18 4.50 -9.99 2.75
N PHE A 19 5.07 -11.13 3.17
CA PHE A 19 4.35 -12.39 3.26
C PHE A 19 3.23 -12.33 4.31
N ASP A 20 3.59 -12.02 5.55
CA ASP A 20 2.62 -11.93 6.64
C ASP A 20 1.57 -10.84 6.38
N GLY A 21 2.01 -9.68 5.88
CA GLY A 21 1.12 -8.58 5.52
C GLY A 21 0.15 -8.94 4.40
N SER A 22 0.58 -9.70 3.38
CA SER A 22 -0.31 -10.14 2.29
C SER A 22 -1.38 -11.10 2.77
N LEU A 23 -1.03 -12.06 3.63
CA LEU A 23 -1.99 -13.02 4.18
C LEU A 23 -3.01 -12.33 5.10
N ASP A 24 -2.55 -11.44 5.98
CA ASP A 24 -3.42 -10.66 6.87
C ASP A 24 -4.36 -9.73 6.09
N PHE A 25 -3.82 -9.01 5.11
CA PHE A 25 -4.60 -8.12 4.25
C PHE A 25 -5.68 -8.88 3.47
N LEU A 26 -5.31 -9.98 2.80
CA LEU A 26 -6.26 -10.80 2.06
C LEU A 26 -7.32 -11.41 2.97
N ALA A 27 -6.95 -11.87 4.16
CA ALA A 27 -7.91 -12.39 5.13
C ALA A 27 -8.92 -11.32 5.57
N LYS A 28 -8.46 -10.11 5.86
CA LYS A 28 -9.32 -8.96 6.22
C LYS A 28 -10.19 -8.50 5.06
N ALA A 29 -9.69 -8.62 3.83
CA ALA A 29 -10.47 -8.36 2.62
C ALA A 29 -11.44 -9.51 2.25
N GLY A 30 -11.61 -10.56 3.09
CA GLY A 30 -12.50 -11.68 2.80
C GLY A 30 -11.94 -12.71 1.81
N LEU A 31 -10.68 -12.58 1.43
CA LEU A 31 -9.97 -13.41 0.46
C LEU A 31 -8.92 -14.31 1.13
N SER A 32 -9.29 -14.93 2.26
CA SER A 32 -8.37 -15.76 3.05
C SER A 32 -7.70 -16.83 2.21
N VAL A 33 -6.37 -16.92 2.34
CA VAL A 33 -5.56 -17.94 1.66
C VAL A 33 -5.55 -19.22 2.49
N TYR A 34 -5.97 -20.32 1.89
CA TYR A 34 -5.92 -21.65 2.50
C TYR A 34 -4.71 -22.43 1.99
N LYS A 35 -3.78 -22.69 2.90
CA LYS A 35 -2.53 -23.43 2.66
C LYS A 35 -2.48 -24.67 3.54
N PRO A 36 -2.85 -25.85 3.03
CA PRO A 36 -2.95 -27.08 3.85
C PRO A 36 -1.61 -27.55 4.40
N ASN A 37 -0.52 -27.28 3.69
CA ASN A 37 0.83 -27.60 4.14
C ASN A 37 1.73 -26.36 4.07
N PRO A 38 2.32 -25.90 5.19
CA PRO A 38 3.20 -24.73 5.23
C PRO A 38 4.41 -24.79 4.28
N ARG A 39 4.86 -25.98 3.91
CA ARG A 39 6.02 -26.20 3.02
C ARG A 39 5.67 -26.12 1.53
N GLN A 40 4.39 -26.21 1.16
CA GLN A 40 3.97 -26.08 -0.25
C GLN A 40 4.13 -24.64 -0.72
N TYR A 41 4.44 -24.47 -1.99
CA TYR A 41 4.49 -23.16 -2.65
C TYR A 41 3.16 -22.81 -3.34
N GLU A 42 2.15 -23.65 -3.16
CA GLU A 42 0.81 -23.49 -3.73
C GLU A 42 -0.23 -23.43 -2.63
N ALA A 43 -1.27 -22.65 -2.87
CA ALA A 43 -2.42 -22.51 -1.99
C ALA A 43 -3.67 -22.15 -2.83
N THR A 44 -4.82 -22.07 -2.16
CA THR A 44 -6.08 -21.66 -2.77
C THR A 44 -6.71 -20.52 -1.98
N ILE A 45 -7.65 -19.82 -2.60
CA ILE A 45 -8.54 -18.86 -1.94
C ILE A 45 -9.95 -19.45 -2.05
N PRO A 46 -10.52 -20.01 -0.96
CA PRO A 46 -11.84 -20.66 -1.02
C PRO A 46 -12.95 -19.76 -1.58
N ALA A 47 -12.88 -18.46 -1.34
CA ALA A 47 -13.79 -17.46 -1.88
C ALA A 47 -13.65 -17.24 -3.40
N LEU A 48 -12.57 -17.72 -4.03
CA LEU A 48 -12.27 -17.57 -5.46
C LEU A 48 -11.97 -18.94 -6.08
N PRO A 49 -12.99 -19.78 -6.33
CA PRO A 49 -12.78 -21.11 -6.90
C PRO A 49 -12.06 -21.05 -8.24
N GLY A 50 -11.09 -21.95 -8.45
CA GLY A 50 -10.27 -22.00 -9.68
C GLY A 50 -9.09 -21.04 -9.73
N VAL A 51 -8.83 -20.31 -8.65
CA VAL A 51 -7.66 -19.45 -8.51
C VAL A 51 -6.54 -20.20 -7.74
N LEU A 52 -5.37 -20.33 -8.35
CA LEU A 52 -4.16 -20.86 -7.75
C LEU A 52 -3.31 -19.73 -7.19
N VAL A 53 -2.94 -19.83 -5.93
CA VAL A 53 -1.97 -18.93 -5.29
C VAL A 53 -0.58 -19.57 -5.36
N LEU A 54 0.42 -18.79 -5.80
CA LEU A 54 1.83 -19.21 -5.91
C LEU A 54 2.69 -18.33 -5.01
N PHE A 55 3.44 -18.97 -4.09
CA PHE A 55 4.38 -18.26 -3.22
C PHE A 55 5.75 -18.13 -3.88
N GLN A 56 6.19 -16.90 -4.12
CA GLN A 56 7.43 -16.55 -4.83
C GLN A 56 8.21 -15.47 -4.07
N ARG A 57 9.46 -15.24 -4.43
CA ARG A 57 10.18 -14.04 -4.00
C ARG A 57 9.56 -12.80 -4.64
N VAL A 58 9.57 -11.65 -3.96
CA VAL A 58 8.95 -10.41 -4.43
C VAL A 58 9.38 -9.99 -5.84
N GLY A 59 10.67 -10.14 -6.17
CA GLY A 59 11.19 -9.87 -7.51
C GLY A 59 10.73 -10.88 -8.56
N ASP A 60 10.61 -12.15 -8.19
CA ASP A 60 10.16 -13.22 -9.10
C ASP A 60 8.67 -13.09 -9.44
N ILE A 61 7.87 -12.55 -8.51
CA ILE A 61 6.45 -12.21 -8.76
C ILE A 61 6.35 -11.21 -9.92
N VAL A 62 7.15 -10.14 -9.89
CA VAL A 62 7.14 -9.14 -10.97
C VAL A 62 7.49 -9.78 -12.31
N VAL A 63 8.56 -10.58 -12.36
CA VAL A 63 8.99 -11.29 -13.57
C VAL A 63 7.89 -12.24 -14.07
N SER A 64 7.28 -13.01 -13.17
CA SER A 64 6.22 -13.96 -13.52
C SER A 64 4.97 -13.27 -14.08
N VAL A 65 4.63 -12.09 -13.54
CA VAL A 65 3.52 -11.26 -14.05
C VAL A 65 3.89 -10.64 -15.40
N GLU A 66 5.09 -10.07 -15.55
CA GLU A 66 5.59 -9.53 -16.81
C GLU A 66 5.56 -10.56 -17.97
N GLU A 67 5.95 -11.80 -17.67
CA GLU A 67 5.99 -12.88 -18.67
C GLU A 67 4.64 -13.59 -18.86
N GLY A 68 3.60 -13.22 -18.09
CA GLY A 68 2.27 -13.79 -18.17
C GLY A 68 2.15 -15.22 -17.65
N SER A 69 3.13 -15.73 -16.90
CA SER A 69 3.04 -17.02 -16.20
C SER A 69 2.15 -16.94 -14.96
N VAL A 70 1.97 -15.75 -14.41
CA VAL A 70 1.04 -15.39 -13.35
C VAL A 70 0.21 -14.19 -13.80
N ASP A 71 -1.08 -14.14 -13.46
CA ASP A 71 -1.99 -13.10 -13.91
C ASP A 71 -1.92 -11.86 -13.02
N PHE A 72 -1.84 -12.07 -11.70
CA PHE A 72 -1.78 -11.02 -10.68
C PHE A 72 -0.67 -11.29 -9.68
N GLY A 73 -0.18 -10.25 -9.00
CA GLY A 73 0.81 -10.42 -7.95
C GLY A 73 0.75 -9.33 -6.89
N ILE A 74 1.01 -9.70 -5.63
CA ILE A 74 1.29 -8.72 -4.58
C ILE A 74 2.80 -8.65 -4.40
N THR A 75 3.36 -7.45 -4.49
CA THR A 75 4.80 -7.18 -4.37
C THR A 75 5.05 -5.83 -3.72
N GLY A 76 6.31 -5.43 -3.51
CA GLY A 76 6.67 -4.08 -3.08
C GLY A 76 6.67 -3.12 -4.26
N TRP A 77 6.17 -1.89 -4.06
CA TRP A 77 6.19 -0.84 -5.08
C TRP A 77 7.61 -0.50 -5.56
N ASP A 78 8.60 -0.52 -4.64
CA ASP A 78 10.02 -0.40 -4.92
C ASP A 78 10.51 -1.44 -5.93
N THR A 79 10.23 -2.70 -5.64
CA THR A 79 10.63 -3.86 -6.46
C THR A 79 9.93 -3.85 -7.82
N TYR A 80 8.65 -3.49 -7.85
CA TYR A 80 7.91 -3.32 -9.10
C TYR A 80 8.53 -2.23 -9.97
N ARG A 81 8.75 -1.02 -9.43
CA ARG A 81 9.35 0.12 -10.15
C ARG A 81 10.77 -0.17 -10.65
N GLU A 82 11.56 -0.89 -9.88
CA GLU A 82 12.90 -1.31 -10.27
C GLU A 82 12.87 -2.29 -11.44
N ARG A 83 12.02 -3.32 -11.37
CA ARG A 83 11.96 -4.42 -12.34
C ARG A 83 11.25 -4.05 -13.65
N THR A 84 10.35 -3.08 -13.61
CA THR A 84 9.57 -2.63 -14.78
C THR A 84 10.07 -1.31 -15.37
N TYR A 85 11.28 -0.89 -15.03
CA TYR A 85 11.84 0.42 -15.43
C TYR A 85 11.71 0.70 -16.93
N ASN A 86 11.88 -0.33 -17.78
CA ASN A 86 11.78 -0.27 -19.24
C ASN A 86 10.69 -1.19 -19.79
N SER A 87 9.67 -1.54 -19.00
CA SER A 87 8.60 -2.45 -19.42
C SER A 87 7.21 -1.87 -19.15
N SER A 88 6.26 -2.25 -20.02
CA SER A 88 4.84 -1.92 -19.90
C SER A 88 3.95 -3.16 -19.98
N ARG A 89 4.52 -4.38 -19.82
CA ARG A 89 3.76 -5.63 -19.94
C ARG A 89 2.87 -5.91 -18.73
N SER A 90 3.21 -5.35 -17.57
CA SER A 90 2.39 -5.35 -16.37
C SER A 90 1.94 -3.95 -16.02
N MET A 91 0.94 -3.85 -15.16
CA MET A 91 0.42 -2.59 -14.66
C MET A 91 0.02 -2.70 -13.20
N PRO A 92 0.15 -1.62 -12.41
CA PRO A 92 -0.36 -1.60 -11.05
C PRO A 92 -1.87 -1.38 -11.05
N LEU A 93 -2.58 -2.23 -10.30
CA LEU A 93 -4.02 -2.09 -10.06
C LEU A 93 -4.31 -1.31 -8.78
N LEU A 94 -3.58 -1.61 -7.70
CA LEU A 94 -3.61 -0.88 -6.43
C LEU A 94 -2.16 -0.61 -5.98
N LYS A 95 -1.80 0.66 -5.81
CA LYS A 95 -0.42 1.05 -5.47
C LYS A 95 -0.11 0.95 -3.98
N ASN A 96 -1.13 1.13 -3.12
CA ASN A 96 -0.97 1.20 -1.66
C ASN A 96 -1.97 0.25 -1.00
N LEU A 97 -1.50 -0.88 -0.51
CA LEU A 97 -2.32 -1.87 0.21
C LEU A 97 -2.31 -1.67 1.74
N GLY A 98 -1.70 -0.57 2.22
CA GLY A 98 -1.70 -0.20 3.64
C GLY A 98 -0.75 -1.03 4.52
N PHE A 99 0.19 -1.78 3.94
CA PHE A 99 1.19 -2.54 4.67
C PHE A 99 2.53 -2.59 3.94
N GLY A 100 3.58 -2.95 4.68
CA GLY A 100 4.93 -3.05 4.11
C GLY A 100 5.60 -1.71 3.84
N SER A 101 5.13 -0.61 4.46
CA SER A 101 5.67 0.75 4.27
C SER A 101 7.17 0.83 4.56
N CYS A 102 7.89 1.43 3.63
CA CYS A 102 9.32 1.76 3.73
C CYS A 102 9.66 2.90 2.77
N THR A 103 10.88 3.42 2.90
CA THR A 103 11.42 4.43 1.97
C THR A 103 12.73 3.93 1.38
N LEU A 104 12.96 4.16 0.10
CA LEU A 104 14.27 3.98 -0.53
C LEU A 104 15.09 5.24 -0.29
N GLN A 105 16.24 5.11 0.36
CA GLN A 105 17.02 6.21 0.90
C GLN A 105 18.47 6.18 0.46
N VAL A 106 19.08 7.36 0.29
CA VAL A 106 20.52 7.53 0.23
C VAL A 106 21.07 7.55 1.65
N ILE A 107 22.02 6.67 1.93
CA ILE A 107 22.53 6.37 3.26
C ILE A 107 24.04 6.45 3.25
N VAL A 108 24.61 7.26 4.13
CA VAL A 108 26.07 7.51 4.23
C VAL A 108 26.61 7.09 5.59
N PRO A 109 27.91 6.78 5.70
CA PRO A 109 28.57 6.57 6.99
C PRO A 109 28.49 7.82 7.88
N GLU A 110 28.29 7.65 9.18
CA GLU A 110 28.32 8.73 10.17
C GLU A 110 29.71 9.39 10.28
N SER A 111 30.78 8.69 9.86
CA SER A 111 32.15 9.20 9.82
C SER A 111 32.33 10.36 8.84
N ILE A 112 31.52 10.44 7.79
CA ILE A 112 31.52 11.54 6.81
C ILE A 112 30.57 12.63 7.30
N ARG A 113 30.99 13.37 8.35
CA ARG A 113 30.11 14.31 9.09
C ARG A 113 29.63 15.50 8.26
N GLU A 114 30.43 15.91 7.29
CA GLU A 114 30.20 17.06 6.40
C GLU A 114 29.12 16.80 5.35
N VAL A 115 28.79 15.55 5.04
CA VAL A 115 27.82 15.19 3.99
C VAL A 115 26.43 14.98 4.60
N ARG A 116 25.57 15.98 4.61
CA ARG A 116 24.19 15.90 5.12
C ARG A 116 23.14 15.84 4.02
N THR A 117 23.44 16.42 2.87
CA THR A 117 22.55 16.56 1.72
C THR A 117 23.20 15.96 0.47
N LEU A 118 22.41 15.82 -0.60
CA LEU A 118 22.91 15.41 -1.92
C LEU A 118 23.91 16.43 -2.47
N SER A 119 23.70 17.72 -2.20
CA SER A 119 24.64 18.78 -2.57
C SER A 119 25.99 18.60 -1.87
N ASP A 120 26.00 18.28 -0.57
CA ASP A 120 27.23 18.00 0.16
C ASP A 120 27.93 16.75 -0.39
N LEU A 121 27.14 15.73 -0.80
CA LEU A 121 27.69 14.51 -1.41
C LEU A 121 28.36 14.82 -2.76
N ALA A 122 27.81 15.76 -3.53
CA ALA A 122 28.42 16.24 -4.77
C ALA A 122 29.73 17.00 -4.52
N VAL A 123 29.78 17.82 -3.47
CA VAL A 123 31.03 18.51 -3.04
C VAL A 123 32.04 17.47 -2.55
N TYR A 124 31.63 16.51 -1.73
CA TYR A 124 32.51 15.43 -1.25
C TYR A 124 33.13 14.64 -2.40
N ARG A 125 32.35 14.34 -3.47
CA ARG A 125 32.84 13.70 -4.68
C ARG A 125 34.01 14.43 -5.29
N ASN A 126 33.98 15.78 -5.35
CA ASN A 126 35.03 16.59 -5.96
C ASN A 126 36.37 16.47 -5.23
N ASN A 127 36.37 16.05 -3.95
CA ASN A 127 37.57 15.84 -3.15
C ASN A 127 38.15 14.42 -3.31
N LEU A 128 37.48 13.55 -4.06
CA LEU A 128 37.94 12.19 -4.36
C LEU A 128 38.70 12.13 -5.69
N ALA A 129 39.78 11.36 -5.73
CA ALA A 129 40.52 11.09 -6.97
C ALA A 129 39.85 10.07 -7.90
N ARG A 130 38.63 9.66 -7.59
CA ARG A 130 37.87 8.64 -8.29
C ARG A 130 36.35 8.91 -8.18
N PRO A 131 35.53 8.31 -9.05
CA PRO A 131 34.09 8.35 -8.90
C PRO A 131 33.61 7.80 -7.57
N LEU A 132 32.51 8.34 -7.06
CA LEU A 132 31.76 7.76 -5.93
C LEU A 132 31.27 6.36 -6.29
N ARG A 133 31.11 5.50 -5.29
CA ARG A 133 30.59 4.16 -5.41
C ARG A 133 29.35 4.00 -4.54
N ALA A 134 28.23 3.67 -5.15
CA ALA A 134 26.97 3.42 -4.49
C ALA A 134 26.60 1.92 -4.55
N ALA A 135 26.44 1.25 -3.42
CA ALA A 135 25.94 -0.13 -3.41
C ALA A 135 24.43 -0.16 -3.21
N THR A 136 23.73 -0.96 -4.01
CA THR A 136 22.27 -1.02 -3.99
C THR A 136 21.72 -2.31 -4.60
N LYS A 137 20.45 -2.65 -4.26
CA LYS A 137 19.60 -3.63 -4.94
C LYS A 137 18.73 -3.03 -6.03
N PHE A 138 18.75 -1.71 -6.18
CA PHE A 138 17.86 -0.93 -7.04
C PHE A 138 18.66 -0.09 -8.05
N PRO A 139 19.44 -0.74 -8.94
CA PRO A 139 20.36 -0.03 -9.83
C PRO A 139 19.67 0.94 -10.81
N ASN A 140 18.49 0.60 -11.33
CA ASN A 140 17.77 1.44 -12.29
C ASN A 140 17.21 2.70 -11.62
N LEU A 141 16.51 2.55 -10.48
CA LEU A 141 16.01 3.67 -9.71
C LEU A 141 17.14 4.56 -9.19
N THR A 142 18.23 3.93 -8.72
CA THR A 142 19.42 4.63 -8.26
C THR A 142 20.04 5.46 -9.37
N ARG A 143 20.27 4.90 -10.55
CA ARG A 143 20.86 5.62 -11.69
C ARG A 143 20.07 6.87 -12.02
N ARG A 144 18.76 6.71 -12.19
CA ARG A 144 17.88 7.82 -12.50
C ARG A 144 17.94 8.92 -11.44
N PHE A 145 17.83 8.56 -10.17
CA PHE A 145 17.83 9.53 -9.08
C PHE A 145 19.16 10.29 -8.99
N LEU A 146 20.29 9.59 -9.11
CA LEU A 146 21.62 10.20 -9.07
C LEU A 146 21.85 11.13 -10.27
N ASP A 147 21.37 10.75 -11.46
CA ASP A 147 21.46 11.57 -12.68
C ASP A 147 20.62 12.85 -12.56
N GLU A 148 19.39 12.75 -12.03
CA GLU A 148 18.48 13.88 -11.77
C GLU A 148 19.06 14.86 -10.71
N ASN A 149 19.98 14.39 -9.85
CA ASN A 149 20.63 15.19 -8.80
C ASN A 149 22.12 15.53 -9.11
N GLY A 150 22.56 15.39 -10.38
CA GLY A 150 23.88 15.81 -10.82
C GLY A 150 25.05 14.91 -10.35
N LEU A 151 24.78 13.69 -9.91
CA LEU A 151 25.76 12.68 -9.48
C LEU A 151 25.99 11.60 -10.56
N THR A 152 26.02 12.01 -11.81
CA THR A 152 26.00 11.16 -13.02
C THR A 152 27.17 10.20 -13.16
N ASP A 153 28.36 10.55 -12.63
CA ASP A 153 29.57 9.74 -12.68
C ASP A 153 29.69 8.72 -11.54
N THR A 154 28.67 8.58 -10.67
CA THR A 154 28.68 7.61 -9.60
C THR A 154 28.66 6.18 -10.16
N LYS A 155 29.60 5.35 -9.71
CA LYS A 155 29.66 3.93 -10.03
C LYS A 155 28.64 3.18 -9.18
N ILE A 156 27.60 2.64 -9.79
CA ILE A 156 26.63 1.78 -9.10
C ILE A 156 27.20 0.36 -9.01
N ILE A 157 27.13 -0.21 -7.81
CA ILE A 157 27.55 -1.57 -7.49
C ILE A 157 26.29 -2.32 -7.06
N GLU A 158 25.85 -3.25 -7.90
CA GLU A 158 24.70 -4.10 -7.58
C GLU A 158 25.10 -5.14 -6.55
N ALA A 159 24.33 -5.25 -5.45
CA ALA A 159 24.55 -6.20 -4.39
C ALA A 159 23.22 -6.60 -3.75
N GLU A 160 23.04 -7.89 -3.47
CA GLU A 160 21.75 -8.43 -2.99
C GLU A 160 21.63 -8.57 -1.46
N GLY A 161 22.68 -8.37 -0.70
CA GLY A 161 22.65 -8.57 0.76
C GLY A 161 23.70 -7.76 1.50
N THR A 162 23.46 -7.56 2.82
CA THR A 162 24.37 -6.92 3.76
C THR A 162 24.97 -5.59 3.26
N LEU A 163 24.13 -4.75 2.66
CA LEU A 163 24.54 -3.46 2.11
C LEU A 163 25.11 -2.55 3.20
N GLU A 164 24.63 -2.67 4.44
CA GLU A 164 25.00 -1.85 5.59
C GLU A 164 26.49 -1.95 5.94
N VAL A 165 27.13 -3.06 5.62
CA VAL A 165 28.59 -3.21 5.88
C VAL A 165 29.46 -2.74 4.71
N ALA A 166 28.88 -2.49 3.55
CA ALA A 166 29.61 -2.13 2.33
C ALA A 166 30.52 -0.91 2.48
N PRO A 167 30.12 0.20 3.16
CA PRO A 167 31.00 1.31 3.40
C PRO A 167 32.14 0.98 4.38
N ALA A 168 31.86 0.23 5.45
CA ALA A 168 32.85 -0.10 6.48
C ALA A 168 34.02 -0.95 5.93
N ILE A 169 33.74 -1.84 4.98
CA ILE A 169 34.76 -2.67 4.31
C ILE A 169 35.36 -2.01 3.07
N GLY A 170 34.98 -0.76 2.77
CA GLY A 170 35.50 -0.01 1.62
C GLY A 170 35.00 -0.51 0.25
N TYR A 171 33.92 -1.29 0.23
CA TYR A 171 33.29 -1.79 -0.99
C TYR A 171 32.52 -0.69 -1.73
N ALA A 172 31.82 0.19 -0.99
CA ALA A 172 31.12 1.36 -1.49
C ALA A 172 31.42 2.58 -0.59
N ASP A 173 31.13 3.78 -1.08
CA ASP A 173 31.28 5.01 -0.31
C ASP A 173 29.96 5.34 0.42
N PHE A 174 28.85 4.94 -0.17
CA PHE A 174 27.53 5.04 0.42
C PHE A 174 26.62 3.92 -0.12
N ILE A 175 25.44 3.77 0.46
CA ILE A 175 24.47 2.77 0.02
C ILE A 175 23.13 3.41 -0.30
N ILE A 176 22.33 2.72 -1.10
CA ILE A 176 20.93 3.04 -1.34
C ILE A 176 20.13 1.80 -1.02
N ASP A 177 19.33 1.86 0.03
CA ASP A 177 18.55 0.71 0.52
C ASP A 177 17.21 1.14 1.14
N LEU A 178 16.36 0.15 1.37
CA LEU A 178 15.06 0.33 1.99
C LEU A 178 15.19 0.54 3.50
N VAL A 179 14.56 1.59 3.99
CA VAL A 179 14.49 1.93 5.41
C VAL A 179 13.04 1.89 5.88
N SER A 180 12.78 1.18 6.97
CA SER A 180 11.47 1.23 7.65
C SER A 180 11.57 1.89 9.03
N THR A 181 12.39 1.41 9.93
CA THR A 181 12.56 1.95 11.30
C THR A 181 13.91 2.63 11.52
N GLY A 182 14.88 2.41 10.62
CA GLY A 182 16.23 2.94 10.72
C GLY A 182 17.09 2.32 11.83
N THR A 183 16.64 1.27 12.52
CA THR A 183 17.39 0.63 13.61
C THR A 183 18.71 0.02 13.10
N THR A 184 18.64 -0.76 12.02
CA THR A 184 19.82 -1.39 11.40
C THR A 184 20.88 -0.36 10.97
N LEU A 185 20.47 0.83 10.54
CA LEU A 185 21.40 1.88 10.15
C LEU A 185 22.21 2.37 11.34
N ARG A 186 21.55 2.64 12.47
CA ARG A 186 22.22 3.10 13.70
C ARG A 186 23.20 2.05 14.21
N ASP A 187 22.83 0.78 14.18
CA ASP A 187 23.69 -0.32 14.63
C ASP A 187 24.96 -0.47 13.76
N ASN A 188 24.92 0.01 12.51
CA ASN A 188 26.04 -0.02 11.57
C ASN A 188 26.70 1.37 11.36
N HIS A 189 26.45 2.35 12.23
CA HIS A 189 27.01 3.70 12.14
C HIS A 189 26.71 4.38 10.79
N LEU A 190 25.49 4.21 10.30
CA LEU A 190 24.99 4.80 9.07
C LEU A 190 23.87 5.80 9.37
N ARG A 191 23.71 6.80 8.50
CA ARG A 191 22.61 7.76 8.55
C ARG A 191 22.06 8.06 7.17
N MET A 192 20.79 8.39 7.11
CA MET A 192 20.12 8.88 5.88
C MET A 192 20.55 10.32 5.60
N LEU A 193 20.61 10.69 4.33
CA LEU A 193 20.69 12.10 3.94
C LEU A 193 19.34 12.79 4.16
N GLU A 194 19.37 14.08 4.48
CA GLU A 194 18.16 14.88 4.77
C GLU A 194 17.22 14.99 3.55
N ASP A 195 17.78 15.05 2.35
CA ASP A 195 17.10 15.09 1.05
C ASP A 195 17.30 13.81 0.22
N GLY A 196 17.71 12.71 0.87
CA GLY A 196 18.03 11.43 0.22
C GLY A 196 16.86 10.49 0.00
N GLU A 197 15.62 10.90 0.27
CA GLU A 197 14.43 10.08 0.02
C GLU A 197 14.15 9.99 -1.49
N MET A 198 14.29 8.78 -2.06
CA MET A 198 14.09 8.53 -3.47
C MET A 198 12.68 8.07 -3.81
N LEU A 199 12.10 7.22 -2.95
CA LEU A 199 10.82 6.58 -3.20
C LEU A 199 10.17 6.15 -1.89
N ARG A 200 8.88 6.45 -1.72
CA ARG A 200 8.01 5.79 -0.72
C ARG A 200 7.40 4.55 -1.32
N SER A 201 7.48 3.46 -0.59
CA SER A 201 7.03 2.14 -1.04
C SER A 201 6.12 1.49 -0.02
N GLU A 202 5.11 0.83 -0.54
CA GLU A 202 4.21 -0.11 0.17
C GLU A 202 3.97 -1.34 -0.69
N ALA A 203 3.25 -2.31 -0.16
CA ALA A 203 2.75 -3.40 -0.96
C ALA A 203 1.78 -2.89 -2.03
N CYS A 204 1.85 -3.46 -3.22
CA CYS A 204 0.98 -3.15 -4.36
C CYS A 204 0.44 -4.41 -5.02
N LEU A 205 -0.74 -4.31 -5.62
CA LEU A 205 -1.31 -5.32 -6.51
C LEU A 205 -0.96 -4.96 -7.96
N ILE A 206 -0.34 -5.88 -8.68
CA ILE A 206 0.01 -5.74 -10.10
C ILE A 206 -0.68 -6.81 -10.93
N ALA A 207 -0.85 -6.56 -12.23
CA ALA A 207 -1.43 -7.53 -13.16
C ALA A 207 -0.72 -7.53 -14.51
N ASN A 208 -0.81 -8.65 -15.23
CA ASN A 208 -0.34 -8.75 -16.61
C ASN A 208 -1.33 -8.05 -17.56
N ARG A 209 -0.85 -7.03 -18.30
CA ARG A 209 -1.67 -6.21 -19.20
C ARG A 209 -2.32 -7.01 -20.34
N ALA A 210 -1.57 -7.93 -20.96
CA ALA A 210 -2.09 -8.77 -22.04
C ALA A 210 -3.16 -9.74 -21.54
N ALA A 211 -2.96 -10.35 -20.38
CA ALA A 211 -3.96 -11.25 -19.77
C ALA A 211 -5.27 -10.51 -19.48
N LEU A 212 -5.22 -9.26 -18.99
CA LEU A 212 -6.40 -8.42 -18.76
C LEU A 212 -7.14 -8.10 -20.07
N LYS A 213 -6.41 -7.82 -21.18
CA LYS A 213 -7.02 -7.52 -22.49
C LYS A 213 -7.60 -8.74 -23.20
N GLU A 214 -6.94 -9.90 -23.07
CA GLU A 214 -7.22 -11.08 -23.91
C GLU A 214 -8.09 -12.14 -23.22
N ARG A 215 -8.21 -12.10 -21.88
CA ARG A 215 -8.85 -13.15 -21.10
C ARG A 215 -9.98 -12.57 -20.22
N PRO A 216 -11.27 -12.71 -20.64
CA PRO A 216 -12.41 -12.18 -19.89
C PRO A 216 -12.46 -12.68 -18.43
N GLU A 217 -12.03 -13.92 -18.18
CA GLU A 217 -11.97 -14.51 -16.83
C GLU A 217 -10.93 -13.79 -15.93
N VAL A 218 -9.82 -13.28 -16.51
CA VAL A 218 -8.81 -12.48 -15.79
C VAL A 218 -9.39 -11.12 -15.45
N MET A 219 -10.10 -10.48 -16.38
CA MET A 219 -10.78 -9.21 -16.15
C MET A 219 -11.88 -9.34 -15.07
N ALA A 220 -12.65 -10.42 -15.11
CA ALA A 220 -13.66 -10.69 -14.07
C ALA A 220 -13.02 -10.87 -12.68
N LEU A 221 -11.90 -11.60 -12.60
CA LEU A 221 -11.14 -11.74 -11.37
C LEU A 221 -10.55 -10.41 -10.90
N ALA A 222 -10.03 -9.58 -11.82
CA ALA A 222 -9.54 -8.24 -11.49
C ALA A 222 -10.62 -7.39 -10.81
N ARG A 223 -11.85 -7.38 -11.37
CA ARG A 223 -12.98 -6.67 -10.76
C ARG A 223 -13.26 -7.16 -9.35
N THR A 224 -13.36 -8.48 -9.15
CA THR A 224 -13.60 -9.07 -7.82
C THR A 224 -12.50 -8.72 -6.82
N LEU A 225 -11.23 -8.84 -7.19
CA LEU A 225 -10.10 -8.49 -6.33
C LEU A 225 -10.14 -7.02 -5.93
N LEU A 226 -10.36 -6.12 -6.90
CA LEU A 226 -10.42 -4.68 -6.66
C LEU A 226 -11.61 -4.31 -5.78
N GLU A 227 -12.77 -4.90 -6.00
CA GLU A 227 -13.98 -4.67 -5.22
C GLU A 227 -13.76 -4.98 -3.73
N PHE A 228 -13.26 -6.18 -3.41
CA PHE A 228 -13.04 -6.57 -2.01
C PHE A 228 -11.87 -5.85 -1.35
N MET A 229 -10.76 -5.71 -2.06
CA MET A 229 -9.58 -5.03 -1.52
C MET A 229 -9.84 -3.54 -1.29
N GLU A 230 -10.49 -2.86 -2.24
CA GLU A 230 -10.80 -1.43 -2.12
C GLU A 230 -11.86 -1.17 -1.04
N ALA A 231 -12.89 -2.01 -0.95
CA ALA A 231 -13.89 -1.92 0.11
C ALA A 231 -13.27 -2.08 1.50
N HIS A 232 -12.31 -3.01 1.66
CA HIS A 232 -11.57 -3.17 2.90
C HIS A 232 -10.66 -1.97 3.19
N LEU A 233 -9.89 -1.48 2.21
CA LEU A 233 -9.01 -0.32 2.37
C LEU A 233 -9.80 0.92 2.80
N ARG A 234 -10.96 1.18 2.21
CA ARG A 234 -11.85 2.29 2.56
C ARG A 234 -12.36 2.14 4.00
N ALA A 235 -12.79 0.95 4.39
CA ALA A 235 -13.28 0.65 5.74
C ALA A 235 -12.18 0.74 6.81
N SER A 236 -10.94 0.41 6.49
CA SER A 236 -9.82 0.31 7.45
C SER A 236 -9.52 1.62 8.18
N THR A 237 -9.80 2.75 7.56
CA THR A 237 -9.58 4.10 8.10
C THR A 237 -10.81 4.71 8.73
N THR A 238 -11.96 4.02 8.73
CA THR A 238 -13.24 4.54 9.19
C THR A 238 -13.78 3.79 10.40
N VAL A 239 -14.78 4.37 11.01
CA VAL A 239 -15.60 3.77 12.08
C VAL A 239 -17.07 4.14 11.87
N SER A 240 -17.95 3.24 12.25
CA SER A 240 -19.39 3.45 12.32
C SER A 240 -19.75 3.99 13.71
N VAL A 241 -20.47 5.09 13.78
CA VAL A 241 -20.87 5.75 15.02
C VAL A 241 -22.38 5.87 15.06
N PHE A 242 -22.97 5.40 16.15
CA PHE A 242 -24.37 5.58 16.49
C PHE A 242 -24.48 6.49 17.70
N ALA A 243 -25.45 7.42 17.69
CA ALA A 243 -25.79 8.24 18.83
C ALA A 243 -27.30 8.46 18.91
N ASN A 244 -27.84 8.49 20.13
CA ASN A 244 -29.24 8.90 20.33
C ASN A 244 -29.27 10.42 20.55
N ILE A 245 -30.14 11.12 19.82
CA ILE A 245 -30.28 12.58 19.85
C ILE A 245 -31.74 12.92 20.09
N ARG A 246 -32.02 13.89 20.94
CA ARG A 246 -33.38 14.43 21.09
C ARG A 246 -33.66 15.47 20.03
N GLY A 247 -34.88 15.43 19.45
CA GLY A 247 -35.30 16.41 18.46
C GLY A 247 -36.77 16.23 18.08
N GLU A 248 -37.31 17.20 17.37
CA GLU A 248 -38.71 17.23 16.96
C GLU A 248 -38.97 16.38 15.73
N SER A 249 -37.95 16.26 14.84
CA SER A 249 -38.06 15.46 13.63
C SER A 249 -36.66 14.98 13.16
N PRO A 250 -36.60 13.96 12.27
CA PRO A 250 -35.36 13.54 11.62
C PRO A 250 -34.66 14.65 10.85
N GLU A 251 -35.45 15.53 10.19
CA GLU A 251 -34.94 16.65 9.40
C GLU A 251 -34.22 17.67 10.29
N THR A 252 -34.84 18.02 11.44
CA THR A 252 -34.21 18.94 12.42
C THR A 252 -32.86 18.40 12.91
N ILE A 253 -32.77 17.08 13.15
CA ILE A 253 -31.52 16.45 13.57
C ILE A 253 -30.51 16.41 12.43
N ALA A 254 -30.94 16.16 11.19
CA ALA A 254 -30.09 16.22 10.02
C ALA A 254 -29.46 17.60 9.85
N ASP A 255 -30.26 18.67 9.99
CA ASP A 255 -29.78 20.04 9.91
C ASP A 255 -28.73 20.33 10.98
N LEU A 256 -28.96 19.92 12.24
CA LEU A 256 -27.98 20.06 13.32
C LEU A 256 -26.67 19.31 13.04
N ILE A 257 -26.74 18.15 12.41
CA ILE A 257 -25.56 17.37 12.02
C ILE A 257 -24.83 18.05 10.86
N PHE A 258 -25.54 18.57 9.86
CA PHE A 258 -24.92 19.23 8.70
C PHE A 258 -24.29 20.59 9.05
N GLU A 259 -24.67 21.23 10.17
CA GLU A 259 -23.99 22.40 10.71
C GLU A 259 -22.63 22.09 11.35
N GLN A 260 -22.30 20.82 11.57
CA GLN A 260 -21.03 20.40 12.15
C GLN A 260 -19.99 20.06 11.07
N ASP A 261 -18.71 20.18 11.42
CA ASP A 261 -17.59 19.99 10.46
C ASP A 261 -17.28 18.51 10.18
N VAL A 262 -17.48 17.61 11.15
CA VAL A 262 -16.98 16.22 11.10
C VAL A 262 -18.10 15.20 10.95
N ILE A 263 -19.23 15.39 11.63
CA ILE A 263 -20.29 14.37 11.72
C ILE A 263 -21.27 14.34 10.54
N GLY A 264 -21.07 15.16 9.52
CA GLY A 264 -21.86 15.11 8.28
C GLY A 264 -21.80 13.75 7.55
N GLY A 265 -20.78 12.93 7.87
CA GLY A 265 -20.61 11.57 7.37
C GLY A 265 -20.15 11.48 5.91
N LEU A 266 -20.05 10.25 5.38
CA LEU A 266 -19.62 9.99 3.98
C LEU A 266 -20.67 10.40 2.95
N GLN A 267 -21.96 10.11 3.25
CA GLN A 267 -23.11 10.35 2.37
C GLN A 267 -24.29 11.00 3.13
N GLY A 268 -24.02 11.58 4.30
CA GLY A 268 -25.00 12.10 5.22
C GLY A 268 -25.39 11.08 6.31
N PRO A 269 -26.07 11.54 7.37
CA PRO A 269 -26.54 10.70 8.47
C PRO A 269 -27.75 9.85 8.06
N THR A 270 -27.81 8.61 8.57
CA THR A 270 -29.07 7.86 8.60
C THR A 270 -29.75 8.13 9.94
N ILE A 271 -30.96 8.66 9.93
CA ILE A 271 -31.70 9.02 11.14
C ILE A 271 -32.96 8.15 11.23
N SER A 272 -33.17 7.51 12.39
CA SER A 272 -34.30 6.63 12.63
C SER A 272 -34.94 6.91 13.99
N PRO A 273 -36.29 6.83 14.14
CA PRO A 273 -36.95 6.98 15.42
C PRO A 273 -36.51 5.91 16.43
N VAL A 274 -36.31 6.30 17.68
CA VAL A 274 -36.02 5.38 18.79
C VAL A 274 -37.30 5.12 19.56
N ILE A 275 -37.69 3.85 19.68
CA ILE A 275 -38.82 3.45 20.51
C ILE A 275 -38.35 3.37 21.97
N ASN A 276 -38.82 4.26 22.82
CA ASN A 276 -38.50 4.28 24.25
C ASN A 276 -39.81 4.22 25.10
N ARG A 277 -39.65 4.05 26.41
CA ARG A 277 -40.76 3.99 27.37
C ARG A 277 -41.07 5.34 28.04
N GLU A 278 -40.21 6.32 27.84
CA GLU A 278 -40.31 7.65 28.44
C GLU A 278 -40.86 8.65 27.41
N GLU A 279 -41.52 9.70 27.88
CA GLU A 279 -41.99 10.78 27.00
C GLU A 279 -40.81 11.54 26.40
N GLY A 280 -40.85 11.76 25.09
CA GLY A 280 -39.89 12.55 24.32
C GLY A 280 -39.48 11.87 23.02
N ASP A 281 -39.27 12.69 22.00
CA ASP A 281 -38.88 12.23 20.69
C ASP A 281 -37.35 12.04 20.63
N TRP A 282 -36.94 10.78 20.49
CA TRP A 282 -35.56 10.37 20.35
C TRP A 282 -35.31 9.77 18.98
N PHE A 283 -34.18 10.10 18.41
CA PHE A 283 -33.73 9.57 17.12
C PHE A 283 -32.33 9.00 17.25
N ALA A 284 -32.09 7.85 16.62
CA ALA A 284 -30.78 7.29 16.44
C ALA A 284 -30.17 7.87 15.16
N ALA A 285 -29.05 8.57 15.28
CA ALA A 285 -28.24 8.99 14.15
C ALA A 285 -27.10 7.97 13.94
N HIS A 286 -26.95 7.48 12.73
CA HIS A 286 -25.86 6.62 12.30
C HIS A 286 -25.02 7.33 11.26
N ILE A 287 -23.72 7.43 11.51
CA ILE A 287 -22.74 8.11 10.65
C ILE A 287 -21.48 7.26 10.49
N ILE A 288 -20.77 7.44 9.38
CA ILE A 288 -19.43 6.88 9.16
C ILE A 288 -18.43 8.04 9.18
N VAL A 289 -17.43 7.95 10.05
CA VAL A 289 -16.41 8.98 10.21
C VAL A 289 -15.00 8.40 10.08
N GLN A 290 -14.03 9.25 9.74
CA GLN A 290 -12.63 8.83 9.74
C GLN A 290 -12.18 8.53 11.18
N ARG A 291 -11.47 7.44 11.38
CA ARG A 291 -10.96 7.03 12.72
C ARG A 291 -10.12 8.12 13.39
N LYS A 292 -9.34 8.89 12.63
CA LYS A 292 -8.53 10.00 13.14
C LYS A 292 -9.39 11.15 13.71
N ASP A 293 -10.60 11.31 13.21
CA ASP A 293 -11.53 12.40 13.58
C ASP A 293 -12.55 11.96 14.64
N LEU A 294 -12.47 10.71 15.15
CA LEU A 294 -13.44 10.15 16.09
C LEU A 294 -13.66 11.00 17.35
N TYR A 295 -12.56 11.55 17.90
CA TYR A 295 -12.69 12.39 19.10
C TYR A 295 -13.47 13.68 18.84
N ALA A 296 -13.23 14.33 17.70
CA ALA A 296 -13.98 15.50 17.24
C ALA A 296 -15.45 15.15 17.00
N ALA A 297 -15.73 14.05 16.31
CA ALA A 297 -17.07 13.56 16.07
C ALA A 297 -17.87 13.31 17.37
N ILE A 298 -17.26 12.71 18.38
CA ILE A 298 -17.92 12.51 19.69
C ILE A 298 -18.24 13.84 20.36
N ARG A 299 -17.35 14.84 20.26
CA ARG A 299 -17.61 16.19 20.82
C ARG A 299 -18.75 16.89 20.11
N GLU A 300 -18.78 16.84 18.78
CA GLU A 300 -19.86 17.44 17.97
C GLU A 300 -21.21 16.76 18.25
N LEU A 301 -21.25 15.42 18.30
CA LEU A 301 -22.46 14.69 18.67
C LEU A 301 -23.00 15.13 20.05
N ARG A 302 -22.12 15.31 21.04
CA ARG A 302 -22.50 15.77 22.38
C ARG A 302 -23.01 17.21 22.37
N SER A 303 -22.43 18.10 21.56
CA SER A 303 -22.84 19.51 21.48
C SER A 303 -24.26 19.69 20.95
N ILE A 304 -24.73 18.77 20.11
CA ILE A 304 -26.10 18.74 19.58
C ILE A 304 -27.05 17.85 20.41
N GLY A 305 -26.68 17.49 21.65
CA GLY A 305 -27.51 16.71 22.58
C GLY A 305 -27.40 15.20 22.39
N GLY A 306 -26.41 14.72 21.68
CA GLY A 306 -26.14 13.30 21.47
C GLY A 306 -25.69 12.58 22.72
N SER A 307 -26.23 11.38 22.97
CA SER A 307 -25.92 10.52 24.10
C SER A 307 -25.90 9.04 23.67
N GLY A 308 -25.39 8.16 24.54
CA GLY A 308 -25.35 6.73 24.23
C GLY A 308 -24.50 6.41 23.00
N VAL A 309 -23.38 7.14 22.80
CA VAL A 309 -22.54 7.01 21.60
C VAL A 309 -21.89 5.62 21.57
N VAL A 310 -22.18 4.85 20.52
CA VAL A 310 -21.61 3.52 20.25
C VAL A 310 -20.74 3.61 19.01
N VAL A 311 -19.50 3.10 19.10
CA VAL A 311 -18.54 3.07 17.99
C VAL A 311 -18.21 1.63 17.65
N THR A 312 -18.35 1.28 16.37
CA THR A 312 -18.02 -0.05 15.86
C THR A 312 -17.06 0.02 14.68
N PRO A 313 -16.13 -0.95 14.53
CA PRO A 313 -15.32 -1.03 13.33
C PRO A 313 -16.18 -1.36 12.12
N VAL A 314 -15.81 -0.82 10.96
CA VAL A 314 -16.39 -1.17 9.67
C VAL A 314 -15.48 -2.18 8.99
N THR A 315 -16.04 -3.23 8.43
CA THR A 315 -15.28 -4.28 7.74
C THR A 315 -15.11 -3.97 6.26
N TYR A 316 -16.17 -3.49 5.61
CA TYR A 316 -16.19 -3.15 4.19
C TYR A 316 -17.06 -1.92 3.95
N ILE A 317 -16.66 -1.11 2.97
CA ILE A 317 -17.50 -0.05 2.38
C ILE A 317 -17.42 -0.25 0.87
N PHE A 318 -18.46 -0.86 0.29
CA PHE A 318 -18.57 -1.03 -1.16
C PHE A 318 -19.18 0.21 -1.78
N GLU A 319 -18.68 0.60 -2.95
CA GLU A 319 -19.27 1.59 -3.83
C GLU A 319 -20.09 0.90 -4.93
N GLU A 320 -20.82 1.65 -5.73
CA GLU A 320 -21.54 1.12 -6.92
C GLU A 320 -20.57 0.40 -7.86
N GLU A 321 -19.37 0.97 -8.05
CA GLU A 321 -18.29 0.37 -8.79
C GLU A 321 -16.95 0.82 -8.23
N PRO A 322 -15.97 -0.09 -8.04
CA PRO A 322 -14.64 0.25 -7.53
C PRO A 322 -13.95 1.31 -8.42
N VAL A 323 -13.42 2.36 -7.80
CA VAL A 323 -12.72 3.43 -8.51
C VAL A 323 -11.51 2.89 -9.25
N SER A 324 -10.78 1.95 -8.63
CA SER A 324 -9.61 1.31 -9.26
C SER A 324 -10.00 0.47 -10.47
N TYR A 325 -11.21 -0.09 -10.51
CA TYR A 325 -11.70 -0.82 -11.68
C TYR A 325 -12.04 0.12 -12.85
N LYS A 326 -12.67 1.27 -12.58
CA LYS A 326 -12.89 2.31 -13.59
C LYS A 326 -11.56 2.77 -14.19
N ASN A 327 -10.59 3.11 -13.34
CA ASN A 327 -9.26 3.53 -13.76
C ASN A 327 -8.54 2.42 -14.58
N LEU A 328 -8.76 1.14 -14.24
CA LEU A 328 -8.22 0.02 -14.99
C LEU A 328 -8.78 -0.01 -16.43
N LEU A 329 -10.09 0.15 -16.59
CA LEU A 329 -10.71 0.16 -17.91
C LEU A 329 -10.15 1.29 -18.78
N GLU A 330 -10.08 2.51 -18.24
CA GLU A 330 -9.50 3.68 -18.95
C GLU A 330 -8.05 3.42 -19.39
N GLN A 331 -7.19 2.87 -18.52
CA GLN A 331 -5.78 2.56 -18.81
C GLN A 331 -5.60 1.41 -19.82
N LEU A 332 -6.62 0.58 -20.03
CA LEU A 332 -6.54 -0.48 -21.03
C LEU A 332 -7.04 -0.03 -22.42
N GLU A 333 -7.81 1.05 -22.49
CA GLU A 333 -8.25 1.67 -23.75
C GLU A 333 -7.13 2.51 -24.40
N GLU A 334 -6.20 3.06 -23.58
CA GLU A 334 -4.98 3.73 -24.04
C GLU A 334 -3.93 2.74 -24.58
#